data_916c0abb9accbb650bfb5dd39085ec2b
#
_entry.id   916c0abb9accbb650bfb5dd39085ec2b
#
_cell.length_a   1.000
_cell.length_b   1.000
_cell.length_c   1.000
_cell.angle_alpha   90.00
_cell.angle_beta   90.00
_cell.angle_gamma   90.00
#
_symmetry.space_group_name_H-M   'P 1'
#
loop_
_entity.id
_entity.type
_entity.pdbx_description
1 polymer ?
#
loop_
_entity_poly.entity_id
_entity_poly.type
_entity_poly.pdbx_seq_one_letter_code
_entity_poly.pdbx_strand_id
1 'polypeptide(L)'
;VATQPAAGVWDEDPDGASIVLATGRQRHDLLVVAEPSLLTELDETWGRPNSRVRLSFLPGVSAPTGPGQEDALFSYDRDGRGVLVARGHTSLFEGKPARRTTGLARIAPGAGVRAALLVARAASLGGSAPGDFLAVGDHLNLTGSPLFPATAPLDAAWDAELTAAVAELDGVRAPGLVALTPGPVRPSPTEAGVLAALGADVVVNDMVAEAMALASRGVRVAGLAYIDATVDTARRTPGRRAAPSASAAFQQAPAPDVVLAAAEKLLTCL
;
A
#
# COMPACT_ATOMS: atom_id res chain seq x y z
N VAL A 1 24.90 30.21 -5.74
CA VAL A 1 25.24 29.86 -4.34
C VAL A 1 24.45 28.61 -4.06
N ALA A 2 25.11 27.43 -4.01
CA ALA A 2 24.46 26.18 -3.63
C ALA A 2 24.03 26.31 -2.16
N THR A 3 22.76 26.33 -1.90
CA THR A 3 22.19 26.28 -0.56
C THR A 3 22.55 24.93 0.06
N GLN A 4 23.31 24.94 1.12
CA GLN A 4 23.65 23.75 1.88
C GLN A 4 22.35 23.13 2.42
N PRO A 5 22.07 21.84 2.18
CA PRO A 5 20.85 21.21 2.67
C PRO A 5 20.79 21.27 4.19
N ALA A 6 19.61 21.54 4.74
CA ALA A 6 19.37 21.58 6.17
C ALA A 6 19.75 20.24 6.83
N ALA A 7 20.25 20.29 8.06
CA ALA A 7 20.58 19.10 8.85
C ALA A 7 19.39 18.12 8.88
N GLY A 8 19.60 16.87 8.47
CA GLY A 8 18.57 15.85 8.34
C GLY A 8 18.21 15.45 6.89
N VAL A 9 18.69 16.18 5.88
CA VAL A 9 18.51 15.85 4.46
C VAL A 9 19.37 14.66 4.02
N TRP A 10 20.42 14.36 4.75
CA TRP A 10 21.34 13.25 4.50
C TRP A 10 20.70 11.86 4.63
N ASP A 11 19.52 11.77 5.27
CA ASP A 11 18.75 10.53 5.37
C ASP A 11 17.83 10.32 4.16
N GLU A 12 17.88 11.17 3.13
CA GLU A 12 17.06 11.08 1.94
C GLU A 12 17.91 10.87 0.70
N ASP A 13 17.36 10.10 -0.21
CA ASP A 13 17.91 9.84 -1.53
C ASP A 13 16.87 10.25 -2.60
N PRO A 14 16.65 11.55 -2.81
CA PRO A 14 15.63 12.04 -3.72
C PRO A 14 15.86 11.61 -5.18
N ASP A 15 17.10 11.35 -5.55
CA ASP A 15 17.49 10.92 -6.89
C ASP A 15 17.39 9.38 -7.06
N GLY A 16 17.03 8.64 -6.00
CA GLY A 16 16.89 7.18 -6.04
C GLY A 16 18.21 6.44 -6.33
N ALA A 17 19.35 7.10 -6.14
CA ALA A 17 20.66 6.56 -6.46
C ALA A 17 20.95 5.25 -5.71
N SER A 18 20.50 5.13 -4.46
CA SER A 18 20.63 3.90 -3.67
C SER A 18 19.89 2.72 -4.29
N ILE A 19 18.69 2.94 -4.85
CA ILE A 19 17.93 1.89 -5.56
C ILE A 19 18.68 1.50 -6.83
N VAL A 20 19.12 2.48 -7.63
CA VAL A 20 19.86 2.23 -8.88
C VAL A 20 21.13 1.43 -8.62
N LEU A 21 21.92 1.83 -7.60
CA LEU A 21 23.16 1.13 -7.23
C LEU A 21 22.88 -0.29 -6.72
N ALA A 22 21.86 -0.44 -5.87
CA ALA A 22 21.54 -1.72 -5.24
C ALA A 22 20.92 -2.73 -6.23
N THR A 23 20.17 -2.26 -7.22
CA THR A 23 19.52 -3.12 -8.24
C THR A 23 20.38 -3.32 -9.48
N GLY A 24 21.36 -2.43 -9.72
CA GLY A 24 22.14 -2.41 -10.96
C GLY A 24 21.33 -1.95 -12.19
N ARG A 25 20.11 -1.42 -11.99
CA ARG A 25 19.23 -0.98 -13.06
C ARG A 25 19.01 0.54 -12.96
N GLN A 26 19.23 1.24 -14.06
CA GLN A 26 19.16 2.71 -14.09
C GLN A 26 17.75 3.26 -13.96
N ARG A 27 16.71 2.49 -14.33
CA ARG A 27 15.33 2.93 -14.34
C ARG A 27 14.37 1.82 -14.00
N HIS A 28 13.38 2.16 -13.18
CA HIS A 28 12.24 1.33 -12.88
C HIS A 28 10.96 2.07 -13.27
N ASP A 29 10.01 1.39 -13.86
CA ASP A 29 8.79 2.01 -14.38
C ASP A 29 7.60 1.85 -13.42
N LEU A 30 7.56 0.70 -12.72
CA LEU A 30 6.49 0.35 -11.78
C LEU A 30 7.07 0.00 -10.40
N LEU A 31 6.39 0.45 -9.36
CA LEU A 31 6.57 -0.02 -7.98
C LEU A 31 5.33 -0.83 -7.55
N VAL A 32 5.53 -2.05 -7.08
CA VAL A 32 4.50 -2.84 -6.40
C VAL A 32 4.86 -2.90 -4.92
N VAL A 33 3.91 -2.62 -4.03
CA VAL A 33 4.07 -2.76 -2.58
C VAL A 33 2.96 -3.65 -2.06
N ALA A 34 3.34 -4.81 -1.53
CA ALA A 34 2.40 -5.78 -0.96
C ALA A 34 3.12 -6.69 0.04
N GLU A 35 2.38 -7.29 0.96
CA GLU A 35 2.98 -8.32 1.81
C GLU A 35 3.25 -9.62 1.02
N PRO A 36 4.23 -10.45 1.42
CA PRO A 36 4.62 -11.68 0.73
C PRO A 36 3.48 -12.63 0.41
N SER A 37 2.51 -12.77 1.30
CA SER A 37 1.37 -13.69 1.11
C SER A 37 0.44 -13.29 -0.05
N LEU A 38 0.44 -12.02 -0.44
CA LEU A 38 -0.30 -11.50 -1.59
C LEU A 38 0.51 -11.50 -2.89
N LEU A 39 1.80 -11.86 -2.83
CA LEU A 39 2.74 -11.89 -3.95
C LEU A 39 3.07 -13.29 -4.43
N THR A 40 2.47 -14.33 -3.86
CA THR A 40 2.83 -15.73 -4.16
C THR A 40 2.76 -16.04 -5.64
N GLU A 41 1.65 -15.71 -6.31
CA GLU A 41 1.44 -15.98 -7.74
C GLU A 41 2.40 -15.15 -8.61
N LEU A 42 2.67 -13.90 -8.19
CA LEU A 42 3.66 -13.05 -8.86
C LEU A 42 5.07 -13.66 -8.76
N ASP A 43 5.46 -14.13 -7.58
CA ASP A 43 6.75 -14.75 -7.34
C ASP A 43 6.91 -16.05 -8.17
N GLU A 44 5.86 -16.86 -8.24
CA GLU A 44 5.87 -18.11 -9.02
C GLU A 44 5.94 -17.84 -10.53
N THR A 45 5.17 -16.89 -11.03
CA THR A 45 5.09 -16.56 -12.46
C THR A 45 6.31 -15.77 -12.95
N TRP A 46 6.78 -14.79 -12.18
CA TRP A 46 7.94 -13.98 -12.57
C TRP A 46 9.26 -14.64 -12.21
N GLY A 47 9.24 -15.62 -11.33
CA GLY A 47 10.39 -16.40 -10.93
C GLY A 47 11.45 -15.59 -10.20
N ARG A 48 12.74 -15.90 -10.47
CA ARG A 48 13.84 -15.28 -9.72
C ARG A 48 14.01 -13.80 -10.07
N PRO A 49 14.03 -12.89 -9.07
CA PRO A 49 14.32 -11.49 -9.31
C PRO A 49 15.76 -11.26 -9.79
N ASN A 50 15.97 -10.20 -10.56
CA ASN A 50 17.30 -9.77 -11.02
C ASN A 50 18.18 -9.32 -9.85
N SER A 51 17.57 -8.68 -8.85
CA SER A 51 18.26 -8.29 -7.61
C SER A 51 17.33 -8.34 -6.41
N ARG A 52 17.94 -8.50 -5.25
CA ARG A 52 17.25 -8.50 -3.94
C ARG A 52 18.03 -7.63 -2.97
N VAL A 53 17.35 -6.66 -2.37
CA VAL A 53 17.92 -5.67 -1.45
C VAL A 53 17.07 -5.60 -0.20
N ARG A 54 17.67 -5.30 0.95
CA ARG A 54 16.89 -4.99 2.15
C ARG A 54 16.40 -3.55 2.09
N LEU A 55 15.11 -3.32 2.37
CA LEU A 55 14.52 -1.98 2.47
C LEU A 55 15.27 -1.12 3.49
N SER A 56 15.66 -1.73 4.64
CA SER A 56 16.40 -1.05 5.71
C SER A 56 17.81 -0.56 5.32
N PHE A 57 18.34 -1.01 4.19
CA PHE A 57 19.65 -0.54 3.66
C PHE A 57 19.50 0.71 2.80
N LEU A 58 18.27 1.06 2.43
CA LEU A 58 18.02 2.25 1.63
C LEU A 58 17.93 3.48 2.55
N PRO A 59 18.58 4.61 2.20
CA PRO A 59 18.55 5.84 3.01
C PRO A 59 17.11 6.32 3.24
N GLY A 60 16.78 6.64 4.49
CA GLY A 60 15.47 7.16 4.86
C GLY A 60 14.33 6.14 4.87
N VAL A 61 14.58 4.88 4.48
CA VAL A 61 13.60 3.80 4.49
C VAL A 61 13.66 3.03 5.81
N SER A 62 12.51 2.70 6.36
CA SER A 62 12.40 1.76 7.48
C SER A 62 12.04 0.38 6.98
N ALA A 63 12.65 -0.65 7.58
CA ALA A 63 12.14 -1.99 7.42
C ALA A 63 10.76 -2.10 8.05
N PRO A 64 9.79 -2.75 7.39
CA PRO A 64 8.56 -3.14 8.04
C PRO A 64 8.84 -4.18 9.13
N THR A 65 8.14 -4.09 10.25
CA THR A 65 8.28 -5.00 11.40
C THR A 65 6.96 -5.64 11.79
N GLY A 66 5.87 -5.30 11.07
CA GLY A 66 4.56 -5.91 11.25
C GLY A 66 4.55 -7.41 10.89
N PRO A 67 3.62 -8.19 11.46
CA PRO A 67 3.47 -9.60 11.10
C PRO A 67 3.22 -9.77 9.60
N GLY A 68 3.84 -10.78 8.99
CA GLY A 68 3.69 -11.07 7.56
C GLY A 68 4.48 -10.17 6.61
N GLN A 69 5.13 -9.13 7.12
CA GLN A 69 5.94 -8.20 6.32
C GLN A 69 7.38 -8.72 6.17
N GLU A 70 8.06 -8.33 5.09
CA GLU A 70 9.46 -8.71 4.82
C GLU A 70 10.31 -7.47 4.53
N ASP A 71 11.49 -7.37 5.14
CA ASP A 71 12.49 -6.34 4.84
C ASP A 71 13.20 -6.64 3.52
N ALA A 72 12.47 -6.55 2.41
CA ALA A 72 13.02 -6.86 1.09
C ALA A 72 12.39 -6.02 -0.02
N LEU A 73 13.23 -5.64 -0.98
CA LEU A 73 12.90 -5.02 -2.24
C LEU A 73 13.50 -5.87 -3.36
N PHE A 74 12.66 -6.37 -4.24
CA PHE A 74 13.07 -7.14 -5.41
C PHE A 74 13.01 -6.26 -6.65
N SER A 75 13.91 -6.50 -7.60
CA SER A 75 13.86 -5.89 -8.93
C SER A 75 13.67 -6.97 -9.99
N TYR A 76 12.74 -6.73 -10.89
CA TYR A 76 12.45 -7.59 -12.04
C TYR A 76 12.62 -6.82 -13.35
N ASP A 77 12.94 -7.53 -14.41
CA ASP A 77 12.78 -7.07 -15.79
C ASP A 77 11.54 -7.73 -16.40
N ARG A 78 10.61 -6.91 -16.88
CA ARG A 78 9.41 -7.39 -17.58
C ARG A 78 9.35 -6.73 -18.94
N ASP A 79 9.78 -7.44 -19.96
CA ASP A 79 9.82 -6.98 -21.35
C ASP A 79 10.55 -5.64 -21.51
N GLY A 80 11.71 -5.51 -20.85
CA GLY A 80 12.54 -4.29 -20.86
C GLY A 80 12.12 -3.22 -19.85
N ARG A 81 10.96 -3.37 -19.18
CA ARG A 81 10.50 -2.48 -18.12
C ARG A 81 11.01 -2.93 -16.75
N GLY A 82 11.51 -2.00 -15.97
CA GLY A 82 11.94 -2.27 -14.60
C GLY A 82 10.76 -2.26 -13.63
N VAL A 83 10.64 -3.29 -12.81
CA VAL A 83 9.63 -3.36 -11.76
C VAL A 83 10.32 -3.55 -10.41
N LEU A 84 9.99 -2.69 -9.46
CA LEU A 84 10.34 -2.84 -8.05
C LEU A 84 9.18 -3.52 -7.32
N VAL A 85 9.46 -4.53 -6.51
CA VAL A 85 8.48 -5.20 -5.66
C VAL A 85 8.95 -5.12 -4.22
N ALA A 86 8.34 -4.22 -3.44
CA ALA A 86 8.56 -4.13 -1.99
C ALA A 86 7.64 -5.14 -1.29
N ARG A 87 8.24 -5.94 -0.41
CA ARG A 87 7.58 -7.08 0.24
C ARG A 87 6.98 -6.71 1.59
N GLY A 88 6.39 -5.52 1.66
CA GLY A 88 5.69 -5.06 2.85
C GLY A 88 5.58 -3.56 2.96
N HIS A 89 4.64 -3.17 3.80
CA HIS A 89 4.40 -1.79 4.22
C HIS A 89 4.95 -1.56 5.63
N THR A 90 5.50 -0.38 5.87
CA THR A 90 5.74 0.09 7.23
C THR A 90 4.46 0.72 7.75
N SER A 91 3.72 0.01 8.60
CA SER A 91 2.41 0.45 9.10
C SER A 91 2.52 1.55 10.17
N LEU A 92 1.47 2.36 10.30
CA LEU A 92 1.42 3.46 11.28
C LEU A 92 1.54 2.97 12.72
N PHE A 93 1.00 1.78 13.04
CA PHE A 93 1.07 1.21 14.40
C PHE A 93 2.48 0.78 14.83
N GLU A 94 3.44 0.76 13.92
CA GLU A 94 4.85 0.51 14.28
C GLU A 94 5.48 1.70 15.02
N GLY A 95 4.77 2.83 15.15
CA GLY A 95 5.19 4.00 15.90
C GLY A 95 6.35 4.78 15.26
N LYS A 96 6.65 4.50 14.00
CA LYS A 96 7.69 5.21 13.27
C LYS A 96 7.18 6.57 12.77
N PRO A 97 8.04 7.60 12.68
CA PRO A 97 7.64 8.88 12.10
C PRO A 97 7.14 8.71 10.65
N ALA A 98 6.14 9.51 10.25
CA ALA A 98 5.58 9.49 8.89
C ALA A 98 6.64 9.57 7.79
N ARG A 99 7.74 10.31 8.03
CA ARG A 99 8.88 10.39 7.12
C ARG A 99 9.56 9.03 6.89
N ARG A 100 9.60 8.16 7.89
CA ARG A 100 10.19 6.81 7.80
C ARG A 100 9.22 5.81 7.22
N THR A 101 7.92 5.91 7.53
CA THR A 101 6.90 5.03 6.95
C THR A 101 6.73 5.23 5.45
N THR A 102 6.92 6.45 4.96
CA THR A 102 6.86 6.79 3.52
C THR A 102 8.24 6.81 2.84
N GLY A 103 9.27 6.28 3.48
CA GLY A 103 10.65 6.37 3.00
C GLY A 103 10.82 5.84 1.57
N LEU A 104 10.36 4.62 1.28
CA LEU A 104 10.44 4.03 -0.06
C LEU A 104 9.65 4.85 -1.09
N ALA A 105 8.43 5.27 -0.76
CA ALA A 105 7.58 6.09 -1.63
C ALA A 105 8.24 7.43 -2.00
N ARG A 106 9.14 7.92 -1.17
CA ARG A 106 9.83 9.20 -1.36
C ARG A 106 11.08 9.09 -2.22
N ILE A 107 11.75 7.94 -2.25
CA ILE A 107 12.98 7.72 -3.03
C ILE A 107 12.73 7.00 -4.37
N ALA A 108 11.69 6.17 -4.46
CA ALA A 108 11.38 5.40 -5.66
C ALA A 108 11.18 6.26 -6.94
N PRO A 109 10.55 7.44 -6.88
CA PRO A 109 10.41 8.31 -8.05
C PRO A 109 11.76 8.72 -8.66
N GLY A 110 12.79 8.96 -7.83
CA GLY A 110 14.14 9.26 -8.30
C GLY A 110 14.79 8.10 -9.08
N ALA A 111 14.42 6.85 -8.78
CA ALA A 111 14.84 5.68 -9.55
C ALA A 111 14.01 5.46 -10.84
N GLY A 112 13.17 6.44 -11.23
CA GLY A 112 12.41 6.43 -12.48
C GLY A 112 11.00 5.86 -12.38
N VAL A 113 10.51 5.52 -11.19
CA VAL A 113 9.15 5.00 -10.97
C VAL A 113 8.12 6.03 -11.39
N ARG A 114 7.20 5.64 -12.29
CA ARG A 114 6.13 6.49 -12.84
C ARG A 114 4.74 6.05 -12.41
N ALA A 115 4.59 4.77 -12.06
CA ALA A 115 3.36 4.24 -11.50
C ALA A 115 3.64 3.34 -10.29
N ALA A 116 2.64 3.22 -9.42
CA ALA A 116 2.69 2.31 -8.29
C ALA A 116 1.39 1.55 -8.12
N LEU A 117 1.50 0.28 -7.73
CA LEU A 117 0.42 -0.56 -7.23
C LEU A 117 0.65 -0.79 -5.74
N LEU A 118 -0.26 -0.29 -4.92
CA LEU A 118 -0.22 -0.52 -3.47
C LEU A 118 -1.31 -1.52 -3.10
N VAL A 119 -0.93 -2.60 -2.41
CA VAL A 119 -1.87 -3.66 -2.03
C VAL A 119 -1.81 -3.86 -0.52
N ALA A 120 -2.90 -3.58 0.17
CA ALA A 120 -2.99 -3.68 1.62
C ALA A 120 -4.11 -4.62 2.05
N ARG A 121 -3.95 -5.23 3.25
CA ARG A 121 -5.06 -5.94 3.90
C ARG A 121 -6.09 -4.96 4.41
N ALA A 122 -7.35 -5.36 4.31
CA ALA A 122 -8.48 -4.55 4.70
C ALA A 122 -9.54 -5.35 5.46
N ALA A 123 -10.25 -4.66 6.35
CA ALA A 123 -11.46 -5.20 6.97
C ALA A 123 -12.69 -4.55 6.33
N SER A 124 -13.61 -5.36 5.80
CA SER A 124 -14.87 -4.88 5.21
C SER A 124 -15.78 -4.30 6.28
N LEU A 125 -16.39 -3.16 5.97
CA LEU A 125 -17.46 -2.53 6.76
C LEU A 125 -18.85 -2.95 6.27
N GLY A 126 -18.91 -3.77 5.23
CA GLY A 126 -20.11 -4.31 4.60
C GLY A 126 -19.96 -4.40 3.08
N GLY A 127 -20.74 -5.26 2.45
CA GLY A 127 -20.74 -5.36 0.99
C GLY A 127 -19.62 -6.16 0.34
N SER A 128 -18.50 -6.41 1.03
CA SER A 128 -17.39 -7.23 0.53
C SER A 128 -17.13 -8.42 1.46
N ALA A 129 -16.75 -9.56 0.90
CA ALA A 129 -16.44 -10.78 1.63
C ALA A 129 -14.91 -11.02 1.72
N PRO A 130 -14.43 -11.76 2.72
CA PRO A 130 -13.04 -12.21 2.73
C PRO A 130 -12.68 -12.97 1.45
N GLY A 131 -11.55 -12.60 0.86
CA GLY A 131 -11.10 -13.08 -0.45
C GLY A 131 -11.34 -12.10 -1.60
N ASP A 132 -12.25 -11.13 -1.45
CA ASP A 132 -12.46 -10.08 -2.45
C ASP A 132 -11.29 -9.09 -2.44
N PHE A 133 -11.07 -8.44 -3.59
CA PHE A 133 -10.28 -7.20 -3.70
C PHE A 133 -11.21 -6.02 -3.99
N LEU A 134 -10.91 -4.87 -3.41
CA LEU A 134 -11.56 -3.60 -3.71
C LEU A 134 -10.54 -2.66 -4.37
N ALA A 135 -10.86 -2.12 -5.55
CA ALA A 135 -10.06 -1.03 -6.11
C ALA A 135 -10.25 0.23 -5.24
N VAL A 136 -9.16 0.95 -4.96
CA VAL A 136 -9.21 2.14 -4.12
C VAL A 136 -9.51 3.36 -4.97
N GLY A 137 -10.68 3.95 -4.79
CA GLY A 137 -11.09 5.18 -5.48
C GLY A 137 -10.73 6.44 -4.71
N ASP A 138 -10.86 6.40 -3.38
CA ASP A 138 -10.57 7.54 -2.50
C ASP A 138 -10.29 7.05 -1.06
N HIS A 139 -9.94 7.98 -0.17
CA HIS A 139 -9.64 7.63 1.21
C HIS A 139 -10.11 8.66 2.24
N LEU A 140 -10.35 8.19 3.47
CA LEU A 140 -10.50 9.01 4.67
C LEU A 140 -9.26 8.84 5.55
N ASN A 141 -8.55 9.93 5.84
CA ASN A 141 -7.47 9.93 6.84
C ASN A 141 -8.04 10.27 8.22
N LEU A 142 -8.17 9.27 9.07
CA LEU A 142 -8.71 9.40 10.43
C LEU A 142 -7.63 9.30 11.52
N THR A 143 -6.37 9.39 11.13
CA THR A 143 -5.25 9.28 12.08
C THR A 143 -5.03 10.56 12.91
N GLY A 144 -5.62 11.68 12.52
CA GLY A 144 -5.42 12.98 13.15
C GLY A 144 -4.00 13.55 12.96
N SER A 145 -3.24 13.00 12.04
CA SER A 145 -1.84 13.34 11.80
C SER A 145 -1.57 13.59 10.32
N PRO A 146 -0.65 14.51 9.96
CA PRO A 146 -0.12 14.56 8.62
C PRO A 146 0.68 13.30 8.34
N LEU A 147 0.34 12.60 7.25
CA LEU A 147 0.88 11.27 6.93
C LEU A 147 2.25 11.31 6.25
N PHE A 148 2.61 12.44 5.66
CA PHE A 148 3.90 12.64 5.02
C PHE A 148 4.23 14.13 4.93
N PRO A 149 5.52 14.51 4.86
CA PRO A 149 5.90 15.90 4.61
C PRO A 149 5.62 16.24 3.13
N ALA A 150 4.77 17.23 2.92
CA ALA A 150 4.48 17.79 1.60
C ALA A 150 4.75 19.28 1.59
N THR A 151 5.17 19.80 0.44
CA THR A 151 5.43 21.25 0.23
C THR A 151 4.33 21.91 -0.59
N ALA A 152 3.41 21.12 -1.17
CA ALA A 152 2.30 21.60 -1.99
C ALA A 152 1.02 20.82 -1.69
N PRO A 153 -0.16 21.41 -1.95
CA PRO A 153 -1.42 20.69 -1.87
C PRO A 153 -1.42 19.47 -2.79
N LEU A 154 -2.13 18.43 -2.38
CA LEU A 154 -2.39 17.22 -3.16
C LEU A 154 -3.89 17.08 -3.34
N ASP A 155 -4.36 17.17 -4.59
CA ASP A 155 -5.79 17.12 -4.91
C ASP A 155 -6.33 15.67 -4.91
N ALA A 156 -5.51 14.71 -5.35
CA ALA A 156 -5.85 13.29 -5.36
C ALA A 156 -4.61 12.42 -5.14
N ALA A 157 -4.76 11.35 -4.35
CA ALA A 157 -3.70 10.37 -4.14
C ALA A 157 -3.78 9.20 -5.14
N TRP A 158 -4.98 8.93 -5.66
CA TRP A 158 -5.27 7.79 -6.52
C TRP A 158 -5.49 8.26 -7.96
N ASP A 159 -4.83 7.59 -8.90
CA ASP A 159 -4.97 7.89 -10.33
C ASP A 159 -6.24 7.24 -10.88
N ALA A 160 -7.15 8.03 -11.43
CA ALA A 160 -8.47 7.57 -11.87
C ALA A 160 -8.39 6.54 -13.02
N GLU A 161 -7.45 6.72 -13.95
CA GLU A 161 -7.28 5.80 -15.09
C GLU A 161 -6.71 4.46 -14.64
N LEU A 162 -5.65 4.48 -13.81
CA LEU A 162 -5.07 3.24 -13.27
C LEU A 162 -6.04 2.53 -12.32
N THR A 163 -6.81 3.28 -11.53
CA THR A 163 -7.87 2.71 -10.67
C THR A 163 -8.95 2.02 -11.51
N ALA A 164 -9.41 2.67 -12.59
CA ALA A 164 -10.37 2.05 -13.52
C ALA A 164 -9.78 0.78 -14.16
N ALA A 165 -8.50 0.83 -14.58
CA ALA A 165 -7.85 -0.31 -15.21
C ALA A 165 -7.75 -1.54 -14.28
N VAL A 166 -7.46 -1.36 -12.99
CA VAL A 166 -7.42 -2.48 -12.04
C VAL A 166 -8.82 -2.94 -11.63
N ALA A 167 -9.82 -2.05 -11.63
CA ALA A 167 -11.20 -2.40 -11.34
C ALA A 167 -11.87 -3.27 -12.41
N GLU A 168 -11.32 -3.33 -13.64
CA GLU A 168 -11.77 -4.21 -14.72
C GLU A 168 -11.35 -5.66 -14.54
N LEU A 169 -10.45 -5.96 -13.59
CA LEU A 169 -9.94 -7.31 -13.39
C LEU A 169 -10.95 -8.20 -12.69
N ASP A 170 -10.98 -9.47 -13.07
CA ASP A 170 -11.78 -10.48 -12.39
C ASP A 170 -11.36 -10.59 -10.91
N GLY A 171 -12.34 -10.65 -10.01
CA GLY A 171 -12.10 -10.70 -8.57
C GLY A 171 -11.85 -9.33 -7.91
N VAL A 172 -11.86 -8.24 -8.68
CA VAL A 172 -11.76 -6.87 -8.15
C VAL A 172 -13.15 -6.21 -8.18
N ARG A 173 -13.52 -5.64 -7.05
CA ARG A 173 -14.76 -4.85 -6.93
C ARG A 173 -14.55 -3.43 -7.44
N ALA A 174 -15.68 -2.79 -7.80
CA ALA A 174 -15.70 -1.39 -8.23
C ALA A 174 -14.95 -0.47 -7.24
N PRO A 175 -14.43 0.67 -7.71
CA PRO A 175 -13.71 1.60 -6.87
C PRO A 175 -14.53 2.04 -5.65
N GLY A 176 -13.92 1.96 -4.47
CA GLY A 176 -14.54 2.30 -3.20
C GLY A 176 -13.68 3.19 -2.32
N LEU A 177 -14.23 3.55 -1.17
CA LEU A 177 -13.64 4.46 -0.19
C LEU A 177 -12.97 3.66 0.93
N VAL A 178 -11.68 3.88 1.14
CA VAL A 178 -10.95 3.27 2.26
C VAL A 178 -10.84 4.23 3.44
N ALA A 179 -11.06 3.75 4.67
CA ALA A 179 -10.79 4.51 5.88
C ALA A 179 -9.44 4.07 6.47
N LEU A 180 -8.49 5.01 6.55
CA LEU A 180 -7.21 4.76 7.22
C LEU A 180 -7.35 4.97 8.72
N THR A 181 -7.06 3.93 9.50
CA THR A 181 -6.93 3.98 10.96
C THR A 181 -5.52 3.60 11.40
N PRO A 182 -5.05 4.07 12.57
CA PRO A 182 -3.67 3.79 12.97
C PRO A 182 -3.39 2.30 13.24
N GLY A 183 -4.40 1.46 13.51
CA GLY A 183 -4.20 0.04 13.84
C GLY A 183 -3.39 -0.19 15.12
N PRO A 184 -2.94 -1.43 15.41
CA PRO A 184 -3.30 -2.67 14.71
C PRO A 184 -4.69 -3.20 15.09
N VAL A 185 -5.35 -2.54 16.06
CA VAL A 185 -6.69 -2.93 16.52
C VAL A 185 -7.72 -2.52 15.48
N ARG A 186 -8.56 -3.44 15.09
CA ARG A 186 -9.69 -3.15 14.21
C ARG A 186 -10.70 -2.24 14.91
N PRO A 187 -11.45 -1.42 14.18
CA PRO A 187 -12.47 -0.58 14.78
C PRO A 187 -13.51 -1.41 15.54
N SER A 188 -13.98 -0.88 16.65
CA SER A 188 -15.11 -1.44 17.37
C SER A 188 -16.37 -1.38 16.49
N PRO A 189 -17.44 -2.15 16.79
CA PRO A 189 -18.70 -2.06 16.03
C PRO A 189 -19.29 -0.65 15.94
N THR A 190 -19.10 0.16 16.98
CA THR A 190 -19.55 1.56 16.98
C THR A 190 -18.73 2.42 16.03
N GLU A 191 -17.40 2.31 16.08
CA GLU A 191 -16.50 3.01 15.15
C GLU A 191 -16.74 2.56 13.71
N ALA A 192 -16.87 1.25 13.48
CA ALA A 192 -17.19 0.69 12.18
C ALA A 192 -18.52 1.25 11.61
N GLY A 193 -19.54 1.35 12.46
CA GLY A 193 -20.83 1.97 12.08
C GLY A 193 -20.68 3.44 11.70
N VAL A 194 -19.82 4.20 12.39
CA VAL A 194 -19.52 5.61 12.04
C VAL A 194 -18.77 5.69 10.71
N LEU A 195 -17.76 4.85 10.49
CA LEU A 195 -17.00 4.82 9.25
C LEU A 195 -17.87 4.46 8.05
N ALA A 196 -18.72 3.44 8.19
CA ALA A 196 -19.70 3.07 7.16
C ALA A 196 -20.70 4.20 6.87
N ALA A 197 -21.15 4.94 7.91
CA ALA A 197 -22.03 6.10 7.74
C ALA A 197 -21.34 7.28 7.01
N LEU A 198 -20.00 7.37 7.07
CA LEU A 198 -19.20 8.32 6.29
C LEU A 198 -18.96 7.84 4.84
N GLY A 199 -19.47 6.65 4.48
CA GLY A 199 -19.34 6.09 3.16
C GLY A 199 -18.11 5.19 2.95
N ALA A 200 -17.34 4.89 4.00
CA ALA A 200 -16.22 3.96 3.87
C ALA A 200 -16.70 2.53 3.64
N ASP A 201 -16.09 1.85 2.67
CA ASP A 201 -16.36 0.45 2.35
C ASP A 201 -15.49 -0.50 3.18
N VAL A 202 -14.26 -0.09 3.44
CA VAL A 202 -13.25 -0.89 4.14
C VAL A 202 -12.36 -0.04 5.04
N VAL A 203 -11.69 -0.70 5.99
CA VAL A 203 -10.67 -0.10 6.85
C VAL A 203 -9.30 -0.70 6.54
N VAL A 204 -8.29 0.17 6.42
CA VAL A 204 -6.88 -0.18 6.22
C VAL A 204 -6.00 0.47 7.30
N ASN A 205 -4.78 -0.05 7.50
CA ASN A 205 -3.83 0.51 8.47
C ASN A 205 -2.54 1.06 7.82
N ASP A 206 -2.43 0.96 6.50
CA ASP A 206 -1.27 1.39 5.71
C ASP A 206 -1.68 1.84 4.30
N MET A 207 -0.76 1.86 3.35
CA MET A 207 -0.80 2.27 1.95
C MET A 207 -1.21 3.73 1.67
N VAL A 208 -2.13 4.34 2.43
CA VAL A 208 -2.64 5.71 2.12
C VAL A 208 -1.52 6.74 2.23
N ALA A 209 -0.69 6.67 3.27
CA ALA A 209 0.46 7.57 3.44
C ALA A 209 1.46 7.44 2.28
N GLU A 210 1.70 6.22 1.82
CA GLU A 210 2.57 5.93 0.67
C GLU A 210 1.97 6.46 -0.63
N ALA A 211 0.66 6.26 -0.83
CA ALA A 211 -0.06 6.79 -2.00
C ALA A 211 0.06 8.30 -2.09
N MET A 212 -0.20 9.02 -0.99
CA MET A 212 -0.06 10.47 -0.92
C MET A 212 1.39 10.92 -1.19
N ALA A 213 2.37 10.21 -0.62
CA ALA A 213 3.79 10.54 -0.82
C ALA A 213 4.25 10.31 -2.27
N LEU A 214 3.79 9.26 -2.93
CA LEU A 214 4.06 8.97 -4.34
C LEU A 214 3.39 10.00 -5.25
N ALA A 215 2.08 10.23 -5.05
CA ALA A 215 1.31 11.17 -5.87
C ALA A 215 1.85 12.60 -5.77
N SER A 216 2.30 13.04 -4.58
CA SER A 216 2.94 14.36 -4.40
C SER A 216 4.24 14.53 -5.19
N ARG A 217 4.78 13.44 -5.73
CA ARG A 217 5.99 13.41 -6.58
C ARG A 217 5.69 13.06 -8.04
N GLY A 218 4.41 13.12 -8.43
CA GLY A 218 3.96 12.87 -9.80
C GLY A 218 3.92 11.39 -10.20
N VAL A 219 3.96 10.47 -9.26
CA VAL A 219 3.76 9.04 -9.54
C VAL A 219 2.26 8.76 -9.57
N ARG A 220 1.79 8.09 -10.61
CA ARG A 220 0.40 7.63 -10.74
C ARG A 220 0.19 6.42 -9.84
N VAL A 221 -0.82 6.42 -8.98
CA VAL A 221 -1.01 5.37 -7.97
C VAL A 221 -2.35 4.67 -8.15
N ALA A 222 -2.33 3.34 -8.21
CA ALA A 222 -3.49 2.47 -8.04
C ALA A 222 -3.39 1.74 -6.69
N GLY A 223 -4.54 1.50 -6.06
CA GLY A 223 -4.63 0.76 -4.81
C GLY A 223 -5.57 -0.42 -4.91
N LEU A 224 -5.20 -1.53 -4.26
CA LEU A 224 -6.06 -2.69 -4.05
C LEU A 224 -6.14 -3.00 -2.55
N ALA A 225 -7.35 -3.06 -2.02
CA ALA A 225 -7.61 -3.48 -0.65
C ALA A 225 -8.07 -4.95 -0.66
N TYR A 226 -7.21 -5.87 -0.16
CA TYR A 226 -7.55 -7.28 0.00
C TYR A 226 -8.37 -7.49 1.27
N ILE A 227 -9.59 -7.99 1.12
CA ILE A 227 -10.48 -8.21 2.25
C ILE A 227 -10.08 -9.50 2.97
N ASP A 228 -9.53 -9.38 4.17
CA ASP A 228 -9.17 -10.52 5.01
C ASP A 228 -10.16 -10.77 6.14
N ALA A 229 -11.05 -9.81 6.41
CA ALA A 229 -12.05 -9.90 7.46
C ALA A 229 -13.25 -9.00 7.20
N THR A 230 -14.30 -9.20 8.00
CA THR A 230 -15.46 -8.31 8.08
C THR A 230 -15.60 -7.78 9.51
N VAL A 231 -15.91 -6.51 9.66
CA VAL A 231 -16.22 -5.89 10.96
C VAL A 231 -17.72 -5.73 11.08
N ASP A 232 -18.27 -6.10 12.24
CA ASP A 232 -19.69 -5.88 12.54
C ASP A 232 -19.94 -4.36 12.68
N THR A 233 -20.82 -3.81 11.84
CA THR A 233 -21.23 -2.41 11.87
C THR A 233 -22.51 -2.19 12.67
N ALA A 234 -23.14 -3.26 13.20
CA ALA A 234 -24.38 -3.17 13.97
C ALA A 234 -24.14 -2.46 15.30
N ARG A 235 -24.91 -1.40 15.55
CA ARG A 235 -24.91 -0.67 16.82
C ARG A 235 -25.28 -1.62 17.95
N ARG A 236 -24.35 -1.90 18.87
CA ARG A 236 -24.64 -2.76 20.03
C ARG A 236 -25.66 -2.10 20.94
N THR A 237 -26.81 -2.73 21.11
CA THR A 237 -27.75 -2.37 22.16
C THR A 237 -27.12 -2.75 23.52
N PRO A 238 -27.03 -1.81 24.49
CA PRO A 238 -26.53 -2.14 25.83
C PRO A 238 -27.30 -3.34 26.42
N GLY A 239 -26.58 -4.34 26.91
CA GLY A 239 -27.17 -5.51 27.58
C GLY A 239 -27.25 -6.80 26.75
N ARG A 240 -27.01 -6.79 25.45
CA ARG A 240 -26.92 -8.02 24.65
C ARG A 240 -25.47 -8.56 24.67
N ARG A 241 -25.28 -9.74 25.28
CA ARG A 241 -23.98 -10.46 25.19
C ARG A 241 -23.64 -10.65 23.73
N ALA A 242 -22.43 -10.25 23.32
CA ALA A 242 -21.93 -10.57 22.00
C ALA A 242 -21.96 -12.10 21.83
N ALA A 243 -22.50 -12.56 20.72
CA ALA A 243 -22.02 -13.81 20.18
C ALA A 243 -20.48 -13.68 20.07
N PRO A 244 -19.69 -14.72 20.41
CA PRO A 244 -18.27 -14.66 20.19
C PRO A 244 -18.09 -14.25 18.72
N SER A 245 -17.51 -13.06 18.49
CA SER A 245 -17.03 -12.74 17.15
C SER A 245 -16.09 -13.88 16.85
N ALA A 246 -16.36 -14.61 15.78
CA ALA A 246 -15.37 -15.53 15.29
C ALA A 246 -14.11 -14.68 15.19
N SER A 247 -13.18 -14.87 16.09
CA SER A 247 -11.80 -14.44 15.93
C SER A 247 -11.45 -15.03 14.57
N ALA A 248 -11.48 -14.19 13.56
CA ALA A 248 -11.05 -14.60 12.25
C ALA A 248 -9.59 -14.95 12.46
N ALA A 249 -9.32 -16.22 12.72
CA ALA A 249 -8.03 -16.79 12.48
C ALA A 249 -7.65 -16.21 11.12
N PHE A 250 -6.44 -15.67 11.00
CA PHE A 250 -5.86 -15.29 9.75
C PHE A 250 -6.01 -16.49 8.80
N GLN A 251 -7.15 -16.56 8.12
CA GLN A 251 -7.34 -17.53 7.07
C GLN A 251 -6.55 -16.99 5.91
N GLN A 252 -5.34 -17.54 5.77
CA GLN A 252 -4.55 -17.45 4.55
C GLN A 252 -5.31 -18.23 3.46
N ALA A 253 -6.38 -17.65 2.96
CA ALA A 253 -6.84 -18.04 1.64
C ALA A 253 -5.73 -17.61 0.66
N PRO A 254 -5.32 -18.47 -0.28
CA PRO A 254 -4.41 -18.05 -1.33
C PRO A 254 -5.02 -16.81 -1.99
N ALA A 255 -4.26 -15.73 -2.02
CA ALA A 255 -4.67 -14.54 -2.77
C ALA A 255 -4.80 -15.00 -4.24
N PRO A 256 -5.94 -14.75 -4.90
CA PRO A 256 -6.03 -15.02 -6.32
C PRO A 256 -4.95 -14.23 -7.06
N ASP A 257 -4.66 -14.60 -8.29
CA ASP A 257 -3.69 -14.00 -9.21
C ASP A 257 -3.92 -12.49 -9.51
N VAL A 258 -4.87 -11.87 -8.82
CA VAL A 258 -5.26 -10.46 -8.98
C VAL A 258 -4.08 -9.49 -8.87
N VAL A 259 -3.15 -9.72 -7.93
CA VAL A 259 -2.00 -8.81 -7.77
C VAL A 259 -1.04 -8.92 -8.94
N LEU A 260 -0.81 -10.14 -9.45
CA LEU A 260 -0.05 -10.36 -10.67
C LEU A 260 -0.74 -9.69 -11.87
N ALA A 261 -2.03 -9.98 -12.07
CA ALA A 261 -2.80 -9.41 -13.17
C ALA A 261 -2.83 -7.88 -13.13
N ALA A 262 -2.97 -7.29 -11.93
CA ALA A 262 -2.92 -5.84 -11.73
C ALA A 262 -1.55 -5.25 -12.09
N ALA A 263 -0.47 -5.88 -11.63
CA ALA A 263 0.88 -5.42 -11.96
C ALA A 263 1.13 -5.47 -13.49
N GLU A 264 0.74 -6.54 -14.16
CA GLU A 264 0.86 -6.68 -15.62
C GLU A 264 -0.05 -5.69 -16.36
N LYS A 265 -1.30 -5.51 -15.92
CA LYS A 265 -2.21 -4.51 -16.49
C LYS A 265 -1.62 -3.10 -16.39
N LEU A 266 -1.08 -2.71 -15.23
CA LEU A 266 -0.47 -1.39 -15.05
C LEU A 266 0.78 -1.22 -15.93
N LEU A 267 1.57 -2.25 -16.15
CA LEU A 267 2.69 -2.19 -17.09
C LEU A 267 2.22 -1.89 -18.52
N THR A 268 1.04 -2.33 -18.93
CA THR A 268 0.50 -1.98 -20.26
C THR A 268 0.03 -0.53 -20.36
N CYS A 269 -0.27 0.12 -19.22
CA CYS A 269 -0.72 1.52 -19.15
C CYS A 269 0.46 2.53 -19.15
N LEU A 270 1.73 2.06 -19.16
CA LEU A 270 2.95 2.87 -19.09
C LEU A 270 3.66 2.92 -20.44
#